data_09b6ff87dc57d05dee8f39ba7299bc5c
#
_entry.id   09b6ff87dc57d05dee8f39ba7299bc5c
#
_cell.length_a   1.000
_cell.length_b   1.000
_cell.length_c   1.000
_cell.angle_alpha   90.00
_cell.angle_beta   90.00
_cell.angle_gamma   90.00
#
_symmetry.space_group_name_H-M   'P 1'
#
loop_
_entity.id
_entity.type
_entity.pdbx_description
1 polymer ?
#
loop_
_entity_poly.entity_id
_entity_poly.type
_entity_poly.pdbx_seq_one_letter_code
_entity_poly.pdbx_strand_id
1 'polypeptide(L)'
;MAVVVSQIEDLVEVEAIRQLKMRYCLGLDSKDWALYRSCFADGARLGGGVPGSDSGDPQLVGPDEWVASVAATVGAVKTLHTVHGSIVEIIGPDSARGLWQYTQRGWGRTGGYYTEEYLKANGAWKIASMRITPIFANSGDDVTECAPGSFEEVAAMWPPLSRPWL
;
A
#
# COMPACT_ATOMS: atom_id res chain seq x y z
N MET A 1 14.74 -6.12 -19.25
CA MET A 1 14.31 -7.30 -18.46
C MET A 1 14.26 -6.83 -17.01
N ALA A 2 13.08 -6.64 -16.45
CA ALA A 2 12.97 -6.40 -15.02
C ALA A 2 13.10 -7.75 -14.31
N VAL A 3 14.15 -7.91 -13.54
CA VAL A 3 14.35 -9.09 -12.70
C VAL A 3 13.83 -8.73 -11.32
N VAL A 4 12.79 -9.39 -10.86
CA VAL A 4 12.16 -9.12 -9.56
C VAL A 4 13.12 -9.37 -8.40
N VAL A 5 13.96 -10.37 -8.54
CA VAL A 5 15.08 -10.69 -7.66
C VAL A 5 16.20 -11.19 -8.55
N SER A 6 17.34 -10.49 -8.58
CA SER A 6 18.48 -10.86 -9.42
C SER A 6 19.60 -11.55 -8.64
N GLN A 7 19.65 -11.33 -7.33
CA GLN A 7 20.72 -11.81 -6.44
C GLN A 7 20.14 -12.16 -5.07
N ILE A 8 20.89 -12.89 -4.26
CA ILE A 8 20.49 -13.23 -2.88
C ILE A 8 20.32 -11.97 -2.04
N GLU A 9 21.14 -10.96 -2.27
CA GLU A 9 21.07 -9.66 -1.61
C GLU A 9 19.70 -8.97 -1.81
N ASP A 10 19.11 -9.11 -2.99
CA ASP A 10 17.78 -8.57 -3.26
C ASP A 10 16.70 -9.23 -2.38
N LEU A 11 16.86 -10.49 -1.99
CA LEU A 11 15.94 -11.16 -1.07
C LEU A 11 15.94 -10.52 0.30
N VAL A 12 17.08 -10.07 0.79
CA VAL A 12 17.18 -9.36 2.07
C VAL A 12 16.47 -8.03 1.99
N GLU A 13 16.61 -7.31 0.89
CA GLU A 13 15.94 -6.03 0.65
C GLU A 13 14.41 -6.22 0.52
N VAL A 14 13.97 -7.23 -0.20
CA VAL A 14 12.54 -7.58 -0.32
C VAL A 14 11.95 -7.92 1.06
N GLU A 15 12.66 -8.69 1.89
CA GLU A 15 12.22 -9.02 3.24
C GLU A 15 12.15 -7.77 4.13
N ALA A 16 13.12 -6.87 4.02
CA ALA A 16 13.09 -5.60 4.76
C ALA A 16 11.88 -4.72 4.38
N ILE A 17 11.49 -4.71 3.10
CA ILE A 17 10.27 -4.03 2.62
C ILE A 17 9.00 -4.74 3.14
N ARG A 18 8.98 -6.08 3.20
CA ARG A 18 7.87 -6.83 3.81
C ARG A 18 7.69 -6.50 5.27
N GLN A 19 8.78 -6.42 6.02
CA GLN A 19 8.76 -6.00 7.43
C GLN A 19 8.31 -4.54 7.61
N LEU A 20 8.69 -3.64 6.69
CA LEU A 20 8.18 -2.28 6.65
C LEU A 20 6.65 -2.28 6.50
N LYS A 21 6.12 -3.08 5.57
CA LYS A 21 4.67 -3.17 5.36
C LYS A 21 3.94 -3.75 6.58
N MET A 22 4.54 -4.71 7.28
CA MET A 22 3.98 -5.21 8.54
C MET A 22 3.99 -4.15 9.65
N ARG A 23 5.04 -3.33 9.77
CA ARG A 23 5.06 -2.20 10.72
C ARG A 23 3.99 -1.16 10.37
N TYR A 24 3.76 -0.90 9.10
CA TYR A 24 2.65 -0.05 8.63
C TYR A 24 1.30 -0.57 9.15
N CYS A 25 0.97 -1.85 8.91
CA CYS A 25 -0.28 -2.45 9.37
C CYS A 25 -0.37 -2.43 10.92
N LEU A 26 0.70 -2.79 11.60
CA LEU A 26 0.76 -2.81 13.06
C LEU A 26 0.50 -1.41 13.65
N GLY A 27 1.20 -0.38 13.15
CA GLY A 27 1.02 0.99 13.62
C GLY A 27 -0.40 1.49 13.43
N LEU A 28 -0.98 1.20 12.26
CA LEU A 28 -2.35 1.57 11.92
C LEU A 28 -3.38 0.85 12.82
N ASP A 29 -3.26 -0.45 13.01
CA ASP A 29 -4.23 -1.25 13.75
C ASP A 29 -4.12 -1.03 15.26
N SER A 30 -2.91 -0.87 15.80
CA SER A 30 -2.67 -0.55 17.21
C SER A 30 -2.90 0.92 17.55
N LYS A 31 -3.12 1.80 16.54
CA LYS A 31 -3.22 3.26 16.69
C LYS A 31 -1.92 3.90 17.20
N ASP A 32 -0.80 3.23 16.98
CA ASP A 32 0.53 3.82 17.19
C ASP A 32 0.89 4.71 15.99
N TRP A 33 0.42 5.95 16.07
CA TRP A 33 0.57 6.92 14.98
C TRP A 33 2.04 7.31 14.77
N ALA A 34 2.89 7.20 15.77
CA ALA A 34 4.32 7.43 15.64
C ALA A 34 4.98 6.31 14.83
N LEU A 35 4.67 5.04 15.14
CA LEU A 35 5.12 3.90 14.35
C LEU A 35 4.59 3.98 12.92
N TYR A 36 3.29 4.29 12.75
CA TYR A 36 2.66 4.43 11.45
C TYR A 36 3.35 5.51 10.60
N ARG A 37 3.54 6.73 11.17
CA ARG A 37 4.24 7.84 10.53
C ARG A 37 5.68 7.46 10.15
N SER A 38 6.36 6.71 11.00
CA SER A 38 7.75 6.30 10.77
C SER A 38 7.95 5.42 9.54
N CYS A 39 6.88 4.82 9.01
CA CYS A 39 6.94 4.00 7.80
C CYS A 39 7.10 4.83 6.52
N PHE A 40 6.78 6.11 6.57
CA PHE A 40 6.80 7.00 5.41
C PHE A 40 8.07 7.85 5.35
N ALA A 41 8.52 8.13 4.14
CA ALA A 41 9.53 9.15 3.91
C ALA A 41 8.94 10.55 4.15
N ASP A 42 9.77 11.54 4.51
CA ASP A 42 9.28 12.90 4.78
C ASP A 42 8.65 13.56 3.53
N GLY A 43 9.15 13.25 2.35
CA GLY A 43 8.57 13.72 1.08
C GLY A 43 7.55 12.77 0.46
N ALA A 44 7.02 11.80 1.21
CA ALA A 44 6.10 10.82 0.67
C ALA A 44 4.82 11.44 0.10
N ARG A 45 4.27 10.80 -0.92
CA ARG A 45 2.99 11.16 -1.57
C ARG A 45 2.01 10.02 -1.39
N LEU A 46 0.98 10.23 -0.62
CA LEU A 46 0.08 9.19 -0.13
C LEU A 46 -1.36 9.53 -0.46
N GLY A 47 -2.09 8.53 -0.93
CA GLY A 47 -3.50 8.68 -1.25
C GLY A 47 -4.20 7.35 -1.46
N GLY A 48 -5.53 7.42 -1.57
CA GLY A 48 -6.32 6.24 -1.85
C GLY A 48 -7.76 6.59 -2.12
N GLY A 49 -8.40 5.79 -2.94
CA GLY A 49 -9.82 5.89 -3.18
C GLY A 49 -10.62 5.51 -1.95
N VAL A 50 -11.70 6.23 -1.70
CA VAL A 50 -12.75 5.75 -0.80
C VAL A 50 -13.69 4.89 -1.64
N PRO A 51 -14.04 3.67 -1.22
CA PRO A 51 -14.98 2.84 -1.95
C PRO A 51 -16.27 3.59 -2.25
N GLY A 52 -16.67 3.61 -3.54
CA GLY A 52 -17.90 4.29 -3.96
C GLY A 52 -17.78 5.81 -4.13
N SER A 53 -16.60 6.40 -4.03
CA SER A 53 -16.41 7.80 -4.40
C SER A 53 -16.12 7.92 -5.89
N ASP A 54 -16.90 8.74 -6.60
CA ASP A 54 -16.63 9.15 -8.00
C ASP A 54 -15.45 10.14 -8.09
N SER A 55 -14.70 10.31 -7.02
CA SER A 55 -13.56 11.21 -7.00
C SER A 55 -12.46 10.63 -7.91
N GLY A 56 -12.21 11.29 -9.00
CA GLY A 56 -11.12 10.98 -9.95
C GLY A 56 -9.79 10.71 -9.27
N ASP A 57 -8.70 10.95 -9.88
CA ASP A 57 -7.36 10.70 -9.31
C ASP A 57 -7.27 11.15 -7.85
N PRO A 58 -7.01 10.24 -6.89
CA PRO A 58 -6.97 10.61 -5.48
C PRO A 58 -5.91 11.68 -5.27
N GLN A 59 -6.30 12.75 -4.59
CA GLN A 59 -5.36 13.80 -4.26
C GLN A 59 -4.28 13.21 -3.32
N LEU A 60 -3.05 13.17 -3.79
CA LEU A 60 -1.93 12.70 -2.99
C LEU A 60 -1.50 13.79 -2.01
N VAL A 61 -1.45 13.44 -0.74
CA VAL A 61 -1.06 14.33 0.36
C VAL A 61 0.28 13.92 0.98
N GLY A 62 0.86 14.80 1.79
CA GLY A 62 2.07 14.49 2.54
C GLY A 62 1.81 13.54 3.72
N PRO A 63 2.88 12.97 4.30
CA PRO A 63 2.73 11.92 5.32
C PRO A 63 2.06 12.39 6.61
N ASP A 64 2.29 13.62 7.04
CA ASP A 64 1.68 14.15 8.28
C ASP A 64 0.18 14.39 8.10
N GLU A 65 -0.21 14.96 6.96
CA GLU A 65 -1.61 15.15 6.60
C GLU A 65 -2.32 13.80 6.43
N TRP A 66 -1.66 12.82 5.80
CA TRP A 66 -2.17 11.47 5.65
C TRP A 66 -2.43 10.80 7.00
N VAL A 67 -1.44 10.81 7.90
CA VAL A 67 -1.57 10.22 9.24
C VAL A 67 -2.68 10.90 10.03
N ALA A 68 -2.78 12.22 10.00
CA ALA A 68 -3.84 12.96 10.68
C ALA A 68 -5.23 12.59 10.13
N SER A 69 -5.39 12.50 8.82
CA SER A 69 -6.64 12.11 8.17
C SER A 69 -7.04 10.68 8.53
N VAL A 70 -6.11 9.74 8.48
CA VAL A 70 -6.36 8.34 8.85
C VAL A 70 -6.70 8.23 10.34
N ALA A 71 -5.99 8.94 11.22
CA ALA A 71 -6.27 8.95 12.65
C ALA A 71 -7.67 9.50 12.96
N ALA A 72 -8.09 10.55 12.28
CA ALA A 72 -9.44 11.10 12.41
C ALA A 72 -10.51 10.10 11.94
N THR A 73 -10.21 9.34 10.90
CA THR A 73 -11.16 8.38 10.30
C THR A 73 -11.28 7.11 11.11
N VAL A 74 -10.18 6.47 11.48
CA VAL A 74 -10.19 5.12 12.09
C VAL A 74 -9.69 5.07 13.53
N GLY A 75 -9.34 6.20 14.13
CA GLY A 75 -8.74 6.24 15.46
C GLY A 75 -9.59 5.59 16.56
N ALA A 76 -10.92 5.76 16.48
CA ALA A 76 -11.86 5.17 17.44
C ALA A 76 -12.34 3.76 17.04
N VAL A 77 -11.90 3.22 15.92
CA VAL A 77 -12.39 1.95 15.36
C VAL A 77 -11.34 0.87 15.49
N LYS A 78 -11.72 -0.30 15.98
CA LYS A 78 -10.87 -1.48 15.90
C LYS A 78 -10.77 -1.92 14.46
N THR A 79 -9.57 -1.91 13.92
CA THR A 79 -9.27 -2.32 12.55
C THR A 79 -8.29 -3.48 12.54
N LEU A 80 -8.36 -4.29 11.51
CA LEU A 80 -7.38 -5.30 11.20
C LEU A 80 -7.08 -5.26 9.70
N HIS A 81 -5.86 -4.86 9.36
CA HIS A 81 -5.36 -4.88 8.00
C HIS A 81 -4.56 -6.15 7.77
N THR A 82 -4.91 -6.88 6.74
CA THR A 82 -4.18 -8.07 6.31
C THR A 82 -3.65 -7.82 4.91
N VAL A 83 -2.36 -7.90 4.73
CA VAL A 83 -1.72 -7.87 3.41
C VAL A 83 -1.41 -9.29 2.97
N HIS A 84 -1.79 -9.62 1.76
CA HIS A 84 -1.59 -10.92 1.14
C HIS A 84 -0.64 -10.72 -0.02
N GLY A 85 0.07 -11.73 -0.44
CA GLY A 85 0.88 -11.76 -1.64
C GLY A 85 1.53 -10.42 -1.96
N SER A 86 2.73 -10.44 -2.36
CA SER A 86 3.41 -9.21 -2.78
C SER A 86 4.20 -9.46 -4.05
N ILE A 87 4.24 -8.47 -4.90
CA ILE A 87 5.26 -8.35 -5.94
C ILE A 87 6.11 -7.17 -5.50
N VAL A 88 7.37 -7.42 -5.17
CA VAL A 88 8.35 -6.37 -4.83
C VAL A 88 9.49 -6.47 -5.81
N GLU A 89 9.83 -5.36 -6.42
CA GLU A 89 10.89 -5.24 -7.41
C GLU A 89 11.92 -4.23 -6.93
N ILE A 90 13.16 -4.69 -6.78
CA ILE A 90 14.29 -3.82 -6.50
C ILE A 90 14.71 -3.18 -7.82
N ILE A 91 14.62 -1.86 -7.91
CA ILE A 91 14.94 -1.09 -9.11
C ILE A 91 16.39 -0.62 -9.09
N GLY A 92 16.89 -0.35 -7.90
CA GLY A 92 18.26 0.11 -7.67
C GLY A 92 18.64 -0.01 -6.20
N PRO A 93 19.85 0.39 -5.82
CA PRO A 93 20.37 0.20 -4.46
C PRO A 93 19.51 0.86 -3.39
N ASP A 94 18.82 1.96 -3.74
CA ASP A 94 18.00 2.76 -2.82
C ASP A 94 16.57 2.97 -3.32
N SER A 95 16.12 2.21 -4.32
CA SER A 95 14.78 2.34 -4.90
C SER A 95 14.15 0.99 -5.20
N ALA A 96 12.86 0.88 -4.88
CA ALA A 96 12.04 -0.29 -5.12
C ALA A 96 10.59 0.12 -5.36
N ARG A 97 9.80 -0.81 -5.91
CA ARG A 97 8.35 -0.67 -6.01
C ARG A 97 7.66 -1.95 -5.54
N GLY A 98 6.41 -1.81 -5.13
CA GLY A 98 5.62 -2.93 -4.61
C GLY A 98 4.16 -2.87 -5.00
N LEU A 99 3.60 -4.05 -5.21
CA LEU A 99 2.18 -4.28 -5.34
C LEU A 99 1.75 -5.25 -4.24
N TRP A 100 0.73 -4.88 -3.46
CA TRP A 100 0.21 -5.67 -2.37
C TRP A 100 -1.28 -5.86 -2.52
N GLN A 101 -1.76 -7.07 -2.35
CA GLN A 101 -3.17 -7.30 -2.14
C GLN A 101 -3.49 -7.14 -0.65
N TYR A 102 -4.61 -6.50 -0.33
CA TYR A 102 -5.03 -6.33 1.05
C TYR A 102 -6.50 -6.68 1.26
N THR A 103 -6.81 -7.02 2.50
CA THR A 103 -8.14 -6.97 3.06
C THR A 103 -8.09 -6.22 4.40
N GLN A 104 -9.17 -5.50 4.69
CA GLN A 104 -9.33 -4.76 5.93
C GLN A 104 -10.67 -5.10 6.54
N ARG A 105 -10.70 -5.19 7.87
CA ARG A 105 -11.91 -5.23 8.69
C ARG A 105 -11.94 -4.05 9.65
N GLY A 106 -13.12 -3.48 9.86
CA GLY A 106 -13.36 -2.33 10.75
C GLY A 106 -14.85 -2.05 10.79
N TRP A 107 -15.31 -0.93 10.26
CA TRP A 107 -16.75 -0.66 10.08
C TRP A 107 -17.43 -1.60 9.08
N GLY A 108 -16.67 -2.25 8.25
CA GLY A 108 -17.07 -3.20 7.24
C GLY A 108 -15.86 -4.01 6.80
N ARG A 109 -15.92 -4.53 5.59
CA ARG A 109 -14.82 -5.24 4.94
C ARG A 109 -14.48 -4.49 3.66
N THR A 110 -13.21 -4.24 3.47
CA THR A 110 -12.69 -3.66 2.22
C THR A 110 -11.54 -4.52 1.72
N GLY A 111 -11.41 -4.66 0.43
CA GLY A 111 -10.27 -5.32 -0.17
C GLY A 111 -9.88 -4.67 -1.48
N GLY A 112 -8.61 -4.78 -1.81
CA GLY A 112 -8.04 -4.15 -2.99
C GLY A 112 -6.53 -4.28 -3.03
N TYR A 113 -5.88 -3.26 -3.58
CA TYR A 113 -4.44 -3.24 -3.79
C TYR A 113 -3.81 -1.96 -3.27
N TYR A 114 -2.55 -2.09 -2.81
CA TYR A 114 -1.62 -0.98 -2.67
C TYR A 114 -0.62 -1.04 -3.82
N THR A 115 -0.40 0.08 -4.48
CA THR A 115 0.76 0.31 -5.34
C THR A 115 1.69 1.27 -4.62
N GLU A 116 2.95 0.89 -4.47
CA GLU A 116 3.89 1.60 -3.62
C GLU A 116 5.25 1.75 -4.30
N GLU A 117 5.89 2.87 -4.03
CA GLU A 117 7.28 3.09 -4.31
C GLU A 117 8.03 3.29 -3.00
N TYR A 118 9.24 2.79 -2.95
CA TYR A 118 10.09 2.83 -1.77
C TYR A 118 11.40 3.53 -2.07
N LEU A 119 11.89 4.22 -1.05
CA LEU A 119 13.26 4.72 -1.04
C LEU A 119 13.99 4.22 0.21
N LYS A 120 15.29 4.01 0.10
CA LYS A 120 16.16 3.66 1.21
C LYS A 120 16.86 4.92 1.70
N ALA A 121 16.58 5.30 2.94
CA ALA A 121 17.16 6.47 3.58
C ALA A 121 17.87 6.04 4.87
N ASN A 122 19.13 6.42 5.03
CA ASN A 122 19.94 6.04 6.19
C ASN A 122 19.94 4.53 6.47
N GLY A 123 19.99 3.72 5.42
CA GLY A 123 19.98 2.25 5.50
C GLY A 123 18.62 1.60 5.78
N ALA A 124 17.56 2.37 5.86
CA ALA A 124 16.20 1.86 6.13
C ALA A 124 15.23 2.20 4.99
N TRP A 125 14.44 1.22 4.57
CA TRP A 125 13.38 1.42 3.59
C TRP A 125 12.23 2.23 4.18
N LYS A 126 11.68 3.12 3.35
CA LYS A 126 10.52 3.96 3.64
C LYS A 126 9.57 3.96 2.43
N ILE A 127 8.28 4.07 2.70
CA ILE A 127 7.27 4.30 1.66
C ILE A 127 7.44 5.74 1.17
N ALA A 128 7.77 5.89 -0.11
CA ALA A 128 7.93 7.20 -0.78
C ALA A 128 6.66 7.61 -1.54
N SER A 129 5.92 6.63 -2.05
CA SER A 129 4.62 6.84 -2.68
C SER A 129 3.71 5.66 -2.35
N MET A 130 2.43 5.94 -2.12
CA MET A 130 1.43 4.89 -1.90
C MET A 130 0.10 5.33 -2.50
N ARG A 131 -0.49 4.43 -3.26
CA ARG A 131 -1.87 4.54 -3.73
C ARG A 131 -2.66 3.31 -3.30
N ILE A 132 -3.82 3.54 -2.70
CA ILE A 132 -4.76 2.49 -2.33
C ILE A 132 -5.86 2.45 -3.37
N THR A 133 -6.07 1.29 -3.99
CA THR A 133 -7.13 1.05 -4.96
C THR A 133 -8.07 -0.02 -4.41
N PRO A 134 -9.19 0.37 -3.80
CA PRO A 134 -10.19 -0.58 -3.32
C PRO A 134 -10.89 -1.24 -4.51
N ILE A 135 -11.11 -2.55 -4.43
CA ILE A 135 -11.85 -3.32 -5.43
C ILE A 135 -13.27 -3.64 -4.94
N PHE A 136 -13.41 -3.84 -3.65
CA PHE A 136 -14.72 -4.03 -3.03
C PHE A 136 -14.78 -3.40 -1.64
N ALA A 137 -15.99 -3.03 -1.23
CA ALA A 137 -16.31 -2.67 0.14
C ALA A 137 -17.67 -3.24 0.50
N ASN A 138 -17.81 -3.73 1.72
CA ASN A 138 -19.07 -4.21 2.26
C ASN A 138 -19.38 -3.46 3.55
N SER A 139 -20.58 -2.91 3.65
CA SER A 139 -21.14 -2.44 4.90
C SER A 139 -22.30 -3.38 5.29
N GLY A 140 -22.10 -4.23 6.30
CA GLY A 140 -23.06 -5.26 6.64
C GLY A 140 -23.06 -6.43 5.64
N ASP A 141 -24.25 -6.86 5.21
CA ASP A 141 -24.42 -7.98 4.28
C ASP A 141 -24.38 -7.56 2.80
N ASP A 142 -24.38 -6.25 2.52
CA ASP A 142 -24.34 -5.73 1.17
C ASP A 142 -22.91 -5.63 0.65
N VAL A 143 -22.68 -6.19 -0.53
CA VAL A 143 -21.43 -6.03 -1.29
C VAL A 143 -21.59 -4.82 -2.19
N THR A 144 -20.85 -3.76 -1.90
CA THR A 144 -20.69 -2.66 -2.84
C THR A 144 -19.42 -2.88 -3.65
N GLU A 145 -19.59 -3.17 -4.92
CA GLU A 145 -18.44 -3.24 -5.84
C GLU A 145 -17.87 -1.83 -6.02
N CYS A 146 -16.56 -1.74 -6.03
CA CYS A 146 -15.89 -0.50 -6.41
C CYS A 146 -16.07 -0.25 -7.89
N ALA A 147 -15.90 1.01 -8.29
CA ALA A 147 -16.14 1.45 -9.66
C ALA A 147 -15.55 0.51 -10.70
N PRO A 148 -16.26 0.25 -11.82
CA PRO A 148 -15.71 -0.49 -12.95
C PRO A 148 -14.36 0.07 -13.38
N GLY A 149 -13.40 -0.79 -13.67
CA GLY A 149 -12.07 -0.38 -14.10
C GLY A 149 -10.98 -0.44 -13.04
N SER A 150 -11.30 -0.72 -11.78
CA SER A 150 -10.29 -0.76 -10.70
C SER A 150 -9.18 -1.79 -10.93
N PHE A 151 -9.48 -2.93 -11.54
CA PHE A 151 -8.46 -3.93 -11.90
C PHE A 151 -7.59 -3.47 -13.05
N GLU A 152 -8.17 -2.86 -14.07
CA GLU A 152 -7.46 -2.29 -15.21
C GLU A 152 -6.56 -1.14 -14.74
N GLU A 153 -7.02 -0.35 -13.79
CA GLU A 153 -6.23 0.73 -13.19
C GLU A 153 -5.00 0.18 -12.46
N VAL A 154 -5.15 -0.84 -11.63
CA VAL A 154 -4.02 -1.50 -10.96
C VAL A 154 -3.06 -2.12 -11.98
N ALA A 155 -3.58 -2.78 -13.01
CA ALA A 155 -2.77 -3.36 -14.08
C ALA A 155 -2.00 -2.31 -14.88
N ALA A 156 -2.58 -1.13 -15.07
CA ALA A 156 -1.92 -0.01 -15.76
C ALA A 156 -0.83 0.63 -14.91
N MET A 157 -1.03 0.73 -13.59
CA MET A 157 -0.02 1.26 -12.66
C MET A 157 1.15 0.29 -12.46
N TRP A 158 0.92 -1.02 -12.62
CA TRP A 158 1.95 -2.02 -12.54
C TRP A 158 2.33 -2.50 -13.95
N PRO A 159 3.44 -2.03 -14.52
CA PRO A 159 3.84 -2.44 -15.85
C PRO A 159 3.96 -3.96 -15.90
N PRO A 160 3.55 -4.59 -17.02
CA PRO A 160 3.61 -6.03 -17.13
C PRO A 160 5.03 -6.49 -16.83
N LEU A 161 5.14 -7.37 -15.85
CA LEU A 161 6.36 -8.12 -15.66
C LEU A 161 6.67 -8.75 -17.01
N SER A 162 7.88 -8.54 -17.52
CA SER A 162 8.36 -9.28 -18.67
C SER A 162 8.28 -10.75 -18.30
N ARG A 163 7.25 -11.42 -18.81
CA ARG A 163 6.85 -12.75 -18.36
C ARG A 163 7.70 -13.83 -18.98
N PRO A 164 8.75 -14.36 -18.32
CA PRO A 164 9.44 -15.53 -18.82
C PRO A 164 8.73 -16.86 -18.50
N TRP A 165 7.51 -16.81 -17.94
CA TRP A 165 6.82 -17.98 -17.34
C TRP A 165 5.34 -18.14 -17.73
N LEU A 166 4.91 -17.44 -18.77
CA LEU A 166 3.65 -17.70 -19.49
C LEU A 166 3.94 -18.15 -20.90
#